data_ca43d23123d07d45141cef8b108c8dc4
#
_entry.id   ca43d23123d07d45141cef8b108c8dc4
#
_cell.length_a   1.000
_cell.length_b   1.000
_cell.length_c   1.000
_cell.angle_alpha   90.00
_cell.angle_beta   90.00
_cell.angle_gamma   90.00
#
_symmetry.space_group_name_H-M   'P 1'
#
loop_
_entity.id
_entity.type
_entity.pdbx_description
1 polymer ?
#
loop_
_entity_poly.entity_id
_entity_poly.type
_entity_poly.pdbx_seq_one_letter_code
_entity_poly.pdbx_strand_id
1 'polypeptide(L)'
;MQVGSYKGEISIFRRENIIIGIGEHGKQVNLGADDKNGIWIALELLRTEPILKVVLFPGEEIGCVGSNSCSMDFFNDAKFVIQCDRRNGHDFIHTAGCVTLCDSSFPSPQLKQKYGYVNTTGLMTDVQTLKKRGLNVACCNLSCGYYNPHLDTEYTDVGELINCLQFVREIVQTVEHTPHEYTAPSYPLLGSWSGYRAHNPQEPEIDWEDWNDDYYANWYSHYYKRY
;
A
#
# COMPACT_ATOMS: atom_id res chain seq x y z
N MET A 1 -11.65 -15.09 -4.84
CA MET A 1 -11.11 -15.25 -6.22
C MET A 1 -9.60 -15.34 -6.08
N GLN A 2 -8.96 -16.46 -6.35
CA GLN A 2 -7.51 -16.46 -6.41
C GLN A 2 -7.13 -15.45 -7.47
N VAL A 3 -6.43 -14.40 -7.06
CA VAL A 3 -5.78 -13.48 -8.00
C VAL A 3 -5.00 -14.38 -8.95
N GLY A 4 -5.38 -14.37 -10.22
CA GLY A 4 -4.88 -15.33 -11.19
C GLY A 4 -3.41 -15.09 -11.49
N SER A 5 -2.54 -15.56 -10.60
CA SER A 5 -1.13 -15.63 -10.93
C SER A 5 -0.95 -16.65 -12.04
N TYR A 6 -0.43 -16.22 -13.17
CA TYR A 6 0.00 -17.11 -14.24
C TYR A 6 0.99 -18.16 -13.69
N LYS A 7 0.73 -19.43 -13.94
CA LYS A 7 1.52 -20.55 -13.37
C LYS A 7 2.64 -21.05 -14.28
N GLY A 8 2.77 -20.51 -15.48
CA GLY A 8 3.81 -20.84 -16.45
C GLY A 8 5.05 -19.94 -16.33
N GLU A 9 6.04 -20.19 -17.18
CA GLU A 9 7.19 -19.30 -17.31
C GLU A 9 6.78 -17.96 -17.93
N ILE A 10 7.25 -16.87 -17.32
CA ILE A 10 7.01 -15.52 -17.79
C ILE A 10 8.30 -14.98 -18.42
N SER A 11 8.26 -14.66 -19.70
CA SER A 11 9.29 -13.88 -20.36
C SER A 11 9.05 -12.40 -20.15
N ILE A 12 10.05 -11.66 -19.75
CA ILE A 12 9.96 -10.21 -19.58
C ILE A 12 10.21 -9.53 -20.92
N PHE A 13 9.26 -8.74 -21.37
CA PHE A 13 9.41 -7.92 -22.55
C PHE A 13 9.43 -6.43 -22.15
N ARG A 14 10.41 -5.69 -22.65
CA ARG A 14 10.55 -4.26 -22.42
C ARG A 14 10.57 -3.51 -23.73
N ARG A 15 9.75 -2.47 -23.81
CA ARG A 15 9.78 -1.48 -24.89
C ARG A 15 9.74 -0.08 -24.28
N GLU A 16 10.78 0.71 -24.52
CA GLU A 16 10.97 2.02 -23.92
C GLU A 16 10.87 1.95 -22.38
N ASN A 17 9.88 2.62 -21.79
CA ASN A 17 9.63 2.62 -20.35
C ASN A 17 8.66 1.54 -19.89
N ILE A 18 8.07 0.76 -20.78
CA ILE A 18 7.06 -0.23 -20.45
C ILE A 18 7.67 -1.62 -20.33
N ILE A 19 7.38 -2.29 -19.22
CA ILE A 19 7.69 -3.70 -19.00
C ILE A 19 6.37 -4.47 -18.88
N ILE A 20 6.27 -5.59 -19.61
CA ILE A 20 5.14 -6.52 -19.56
C ILE A 20 5.65 -7.96 -19.37
N GLY A 21 4.77 -8.81 -18.85
CA GLY A 21 4.97 -10.26 -18.83
C GLY A 21 4.40 -10.91 -20.08
N ILE A 22 5.15 -11.79 -20.70
CA ILE A 22 4.69 -12.62 -21.83
C ILE A 22 4.77 -14.07 -21.39
N GLY A 23 3.63 -14.74 -21.38
CA GLY A 23 3.53 -16.18 -21.07
C GLY A 23 3.75 -17.07 -22.27
N GLU A 24 3.54 -18.36 -22.05
CA GLU A 24 3.51 -19.36 -23.13
C GLU A 24 2.53 -18.92 -24.22
N HIS A 25 2.84 -19.22 -25.46
CA HIS A 25 2.07 -18.81 -26.62
C HIS A 25 2.11 -17.31 -26.98
N GLY A 26 3.03 -16.52 -26.41
CA GLY A 26 3.25 -15.13 -26.78
C GLY A 26 2.13 -14.16 -26.35
N LYS A 27 1.29 -14.55 -25.42
CA LYS A 27 0.23 -13.69 -24.86
C LYS A 27 0.75 -12.92 -23.65
N GLN A 28 0.29 -11.69 -23.50
CA GLN A 28 0.54 -10.93 -22.27
C GLN A 28 -0.15 -11.64 -21.10
N VAL A 29 0.56 -11.69 -19.98
CA VAL A 29 0.11 -12.29 -18.73
C VAL A 29 0.41 -11.35 -17.57
N ASN A 30 -0.27 -11.53 -16.44
CA ASN A 30 0.01 -10.79 -15.22
C ASN A 30 1.50 -10.86 -14.88
N LEU A 31 2.12 -9.69 -14.70
CA LEU A 31 3.55 -9.53 -14.41
C LEU A 31 3.86 -9.75 -12.92
N GLY A 32 2.86 -9.52 -12.05
CA GLY A 32 3.04 -9.43 -10.59
C GLY A 32 3.85 -8.19 -10.22
N ALA A 33 3.68 -7.08 -10.96
CA ALA A 33 4.26 -5.79 -10.63
C ALA A 33 3.72 -5.25 -9.31
N ASP A 34 2.51 -5.61 -8.99
CA ASP A 34 1.86 -5.58 -7.70
C ASP A 34 2.24 -6.86 -6.91
N ASP A 35 3.19 -6.87 -5.90
CA ASP A 35 3.99 -5.69 -5.55
C ASP A 35 5.49 -5.92 -5.75
N LYS A 36 5.93 -6.51 -6.87
CA LYS A 36 7.37 -6.65 -7.17
C LYS A 36 8.06 -5.30 -7.37
N ASN A 37 7.31 -4.26 -7.76
CA ASN A 37 7.85 -2.91 -7.89
C ASN A 37 8.32 -2.36 -6.54
N GLY A 38 7.48 -2.47 -5.49
CA GLY A 38 7.86 -2.08 -4.14
C GLY A 38 8.98 -2.92 -3.57
N ILE A 39 8.98 -4.24 -3.81
CA ILE A 39 10.08 -5.12 -3.43
C ILE A 39 11.39 -4.67 -4.08
N TRP A 40 11.38 -4.35 -5.36
CA TRP A 40 12.58 -3.88 -6.07
C TRP A 40 13.08 -2.55 -5.50
N ILE A 41 12.20 -1.59 -5.23
CA ILE A 41 12.55 -0.31 -4.58
C ILE A 41 13.23 -0.57 -3.24
N ALA A 42 12.63 -1.43 -2.41
CA ALA A 42 13.16 -1.77 -1.10
C ALA A 42 14.56 -2.39 -1.18
N LEU A 43 14.79 -3.30 -2.13
CA LEU A 43 16.10 -3.94 -2.33
C LEU A 43 17.15 -2.94 -2.84
N GLU A 44 16.80 -2.04 -3.75
CA GLU A 44 17.73 -0.99 -4.22
C GLU A 44 18.09 0.00 -3.10
N LEU A 45 17.15 0.35 -2.22
CA LEU A 45 17.44 1.18 -1.07
C LEU A 45 18.33 0.47 -0.05
N LEU A 46 18.09 -0.82 0.25
CA LEU A 46 18.97 -1.59 1.13
C LEU A 46 20.42 -1.66 0.67
N ARG A 47 20.65 -1.56 -0.65
CA ARG A 47 22.01 -1.57 -1.22
C ARG A 47 22.74 -0.24 -1.08
N THR A 48 22.00 0.86 -0.92
CA THR A 48 22.55 2.22 -1.02
C THR A 48 22.42 3.02 0.28
N GLU A 49 21.44 2.72 1.11
CA GLU A 49 21.18 3.49 2.33
C GLU A 49 21.72 2.75 3.56
N PRO A 50 22.56 3.39 4.39
CA PRO A 50 23.25 2.72 5.50
C PRO A 50 22.34 2.42 6.70
N ILE A 51 21.22 3.12 6.82
CA ILE A 51 20.27 2.99 7.96
C ILE A 51 18.88 2.80 7.38
N LEU A 52 18.51 1.55 7.15
CA LEU A 52 17.21 1.19 6.63
C LEU A 52 16.78 -0.16 7.17
N LYS A 53 15.50 -0.29 7.51
CA LYS A 53 14.83 -1.57 7.77
C LYS A 53 13.82 -1.83 6.68
N VAL A 54 13.72 -3.05 6.22
CA VAL A 54 12.70 -3.50 5.27
C VAL A 54 11.93 -4.66 5.86
N VAL A 55 10.64 -4.67 5.67
CA VAL A 55 9.75 -5.79 5.96
C VAL A 55 8.89 -6.09 4.75
N LEU A 56 8.74 -7.35 4.40
CA LEU A 56 7.87 -7.83 3.35
C LEU A 56 6.74 -8.62 4.00
N PHE A 57 5.52 -8.16 3.84
CA PHE A 57 4.35 -8.80 4.43
C PHE A 57 3.69 -9.76 3.44
N PRO A 58 3.40 -11.00 3.83
CA PRO A 58 2.57 -11.88 3.03
C PRO A 58 1.08 -11.55 3.22
N GLY A 59 0.29 -11.76 2.17
CA GLY A 59 -1.17 -11.75 2.27
C GLY A 59 -1.79 -10.37 2.48
N GLU A 60 -1.26 -9.34 1.83
CA GLU A 60 -1.89 -8.02 1.79
C GLU A 60 -3.29 -8.12 1.17
N GLU A 61 -3.40 -8.74 0.01
CA GLU A 61 -4.60 -8.91 -0.81
C GLU A 61 -5.74 -9.67 -0.14
N ILE A 62 -5.43 -10.47 0.86
CA ILE A 62 -6.40 -11.25 1.64
C ILE A 62 -6.61 -10.70 3.05
N GLY A 63 -6.41 -9.39 3.24
CA GLY A 63 -6.71 -8.69 4.48
C GLY A 63 -5.47 -8.35 5.32
N CYS A 64 -4.33 -8.07 4.70
CA CYS A 64 -3.11 -7.61 5.38
C CYS A 64 -2.64 -8.59 6.48
N VAL A 65 -2.68 -9.90 6.19
CA VAL A 65 -2.42 -10.96 7.19
C VAL A 65 -1.06 -10.80 7.86
N GLY A 66 -0.02 -10.50 7.05
CA GLY A 66 1.34 -10.33 7.56
C GLY A 66 1.47 -9.15 8.50
N SER A 67 0.98 -7.98 8.12
CA SER A 67 1.04 -6.78 8.96
C SER A 67 0.13 -6.86 10.18
N ASN A 68 -0.97 -7.63 10.11
CA ASN A 68 -1.81 -7.92 11.26
C ASN A 68 -1.11 -8.81 12.31
N SER A 69 -0.16 -9.65 11.90
CA SER A 69 0.47 -10.67 12.76
C SER A 69 1.90 -10.35 13.16
N CYS A 70 2.55 -9.35 12.55
CA CYS A 70 3.95 -9.03 12.81
C CYS A 70 4.19 -8.52 14.23
N SER A 71 5.43 -8.64 14.74
CA SER A 71 5.81 -7.96 15.99
C SER A 71 5.92 -6.45 15.74
N MET A 72 5.24 -5.67 16.58
CA MET A 72 5.35 -4.21 16.54
C MET A 72 6.71 -3.71 17.07
N ASP A 73 7.47 -4.54 17.78
CA ASP A 73 8.82 -4.19 18.26
C ASP A 73 9.79 -3.89 17.13
N PHE A 74 9.54 -4.46 15.93
CA PHE A 74 10.32 -4.15 14.73
C PHE A 74 10.33 -2.65 14.40
N PHE A 75 9.27 -1.93 14.77
CA PHE A 75 9.07 -0.51 14.43
C PHE A 75 9.46 0.45 15.57
N ASN A 76 9.91 -0.04 16.74
CA ASN A 76 10.16 0.81 17.93
C ASN A 76 11.19 1.92 17.69
N ASP A 77 12.15 1.72 16.78
CA ASP A 77 13.18 2.70 16.40
C ASP A 77 12.93 3.36 15.04
N ALA A 78 11.80 3.05 14.40
CA ALA A 78 11.44 3.66 13.12
C ALA A 78 11.18 5.17 13.30
N LYS A 79 11.66 5.96 12.35
CA LYS A 79 11.42 7.41 12.30
C LYS A 79 10.18 7.75 11.50
N PHE A 80 9.91 6.97 10.49
CA PHE A 80 8.72 6.95 9.64
C PHE A 80 8.65 5.59 8.93
N VAL A 81 7.52 5.29 8.30
CA VAL A 81 7.33 4.06 7.52
C VAL A 81 6.77 4.42 6.15
N ILE A 82 7.38 3.90 5.10
CA ILE A 82 6.94 4.08 3.71
C ILE A 82 6.60 2.72 3.13
N GLN A 83 5.41 2.59 2.55
CA GLN A 83 5.01 1.48 1.72
C GLN A 83 5.03 1.94 0.26
N CYS A 84 5.52 1.12 -0.64
CA CYS A 84 5.53 1.36 -2.09
C CYS A 84 4.67 0.29 -2.76
N ASP A 85 3.37 0.36 -2.54
CA ASP A 85 2.40 -0.64 -2.98
C ASP A 85 1.08 0.05 -3.35
N ARG A 86 1.21 0.98 -4.31
CA ARG A 86 0.08 1.67 -4.88
C ARG A 86 0.25 1.76 -6.39
N ARG A 87 -0.80 1.39 -7.13
CA ARG A 87 -0.86 1.56 -8.59
C ARG A 87 -0.67 3.02 -9.00
N ASN A 88 -0.41 3.25 -10.27
CA ASN A 88 -0.13 4.55 -10.90
C ASN A 88 1.24 5.13 -10.47
N GLY A 89 1.51 6.40 -10.79
CA GLY A 89 2.83 7.00 -10.61
C GLY A 89 2.91 8.12 -9.58
N HIS A 90 1.77 8.68 -9.12
CA HIS A 90 1.79 9.99 -8.46
C HIS A 90 0.96 10.10 -7.17
N ASP A 91 0.34 9.02 -6.71
CA ASP A 91 -0.46 9.05 -5.50
C ASP A 91 0.44 8.98 -4.26
N PHE A 92 0.29 9.94 -3.36
CA PHE A 92 0.79 9.92 -1.98
C PHE A 92 -0.38 9.67 -1.04
N ILE A 93 -0.53 8.44 -0.56
CA ILE A 93 -1.63 8.07 0.33
C ILE A 93 -1.27 8.48 1.75
N HIS A 94 -1.86 9.56 2.23
CA HIS A 94 -1.71 10.06 3.60
C HIS A 94 -2.90 9.70 4.50
N THR A 95 -3.98 9.17 3.92
CA THR A 95 -5.15 8.67 4.63
C THR A 95 -5.64 7.40 3.94
N ALA A 96 -5.89 6.35 4.68
CA ALA A 96 -6.42 5.10 4.17
C ALA A 96 -7.71 4.74 4.92
N GLY A 97 -8.83 4.64 4.19
CA GLY A 97 -10.14 4.57 4.81
C GLY A 97 -10.37 5.75 5.76
N CYS A 98 -10.68 5.46 7.02
CA CYS A 98 -10.86 6.47 8.06
C CYS A 98 -9.58 6.74 8.90
N VAL A 99 -8.43 6.17 8.51
CA VAL A 99 -7.19 6.27 9.28
C VAL A 99 -6.25 7.28 8.63
N THR A 100 -5.91 8.35 9.33
CA THR A 100 -4.87 9.28 8.90
C THR A 100 -3.51 8.66 9.20
N LEU A 101 -2.68 8.56 8.18
CA LEU A 101 -1.38 7.88 8.23
C LEU A 101 -0.27 8.84 8.61
N CYS A 102 -0.33 10.07 8.11
CA CYS A 102 0.60 11.15 8.43
C CYS A 102 -0.06 12.51 8.21
N ASP A 103 0.60 13.56 8.71
CA ASP A 103 0.23 14.92 8.37
C ASP A 103 0.43 15.19 6.87
N SER A 104 -0.40 16.02 6.29
CA SER A 104 -0.32 16.38 4.87
C SER A 104 0.97 17.13 4.51
N SER A 105 1.69 17.66 5.49
CA SER A 105 3.00 18.27 5.33
C SER A 105 4.16 17.28 5.30
N PHE A 106 3.93 16.01 5.63
CA PHE A 106 4.96 14.95 5.58
C PHE A 106 4.93 14.20 4.23
N PRO A 107 6.09 13.92 3.59
CA PRO A 107 7.29 14.74 3.68
C PRO A 107 7.00 16.17 3.18
N SER A 108 7.97 17.06 3.12
CA SER A 108 7.68 18.45 2.76
C SER A 108 6.89 18.58 1.45
N PRO A 109 5.96 19.55 1.33
CA PRO A 109 5.20 19.76 0.10
C PRO A 109 6.09 20.01 -1.12
N GLN A 110 7.23 20.67 -0.92
CA GLN A 110 8.22 20.94 -1.97
C GLN A 110 8.81 19.64 -2.51
N LEU A 111 9.10 18.69 -1.63
CA LEU A 111 9.64 17.41 -2.03
C LEU A 111 8.61 16.59 -2.82
N LYS A 112 7.36 16.55 -2.38
CA LYS A 112 6.27 15.92 -3.14
C LYS A 112 6.11 16.56 -4.52
N GLN A 113 6.10 17.88 -4.58
CA GLN A 113 5.99 18.62 -5.85
C GLN A 113 7.15 18.31 -6.80
N LYS A 114 8.39 18.21 -6.29
CA LYS A 114 9.59 17.87 -7.10
C LYS A 114 9.43 16.55 -7.84
N TYR A 115 8.81 15.57 -7.21
CA TYR A 115 8.59 14.22 -7.77
C TYR A 115 7.18 14.01 -8.34
N GLY A 116 6.36 15.06 -8.36
CA GLY A 116 5.01 15.03 -8.91
C GLY A 116 3.97 14.31 -8.04
N TYR A 117 4.28 13.99 -6.78
CA TYR A 117 3.33 13.33 -5.90
C TYR A 117 2.26 14.25 -5.36
N VAL A 118 1.03 13.76 -5.35
CA VAL A 118 -0.16 14.48 -4.86
C VAL A 118 -0.77 13.71 -3.69
N ASN A 119 -1.09 14.45 -2.62
CA ASN A 119 -1.80 13.88 -1.49
C ASN A 119 -3.17 13.35 -1.92
N THR A 120 -3.43 12.10 -1.63
CA THR A 120 -4.71 11.45 -1.94
C THR A 120 -5.09 10.45 -0.85
N THR A 121 -6.25 9.85 -0.97
CA THR A 121 -6.76 8.84 -0.05
C THR A 121 -6.71 7.46 -0.68
N GLY A 122 -6.46 6.45 0.14
CA GLY A 122 -6.49 5.04 -0.24
C GLY A 122 -7.53 4.27 0.55
N LEU A 123 -7.51 2.97 0.36
CA LEU A 123 -8.34 2.02 1.08
C LEU A 123 -7.48 1.21 2.06
N MET A 124 -7.69 -0.10 2.12
CA MET A 124 -6.92 -1.02 2.95
C MET A 124 -5.47 -1.09 2.46
N THR A 125 -4.53 -1.16 3.39
CA THR A 125 -3.09 -1.27 3.11
C THR A 125 -2.35 -1.64 4.39
N ASP A 126 -1.16 -2.23 4.29
CA ASP A 126 -0.38 -2.67 5.45
C ASP A 126 -0.03 -1.53 6.41
N VAL A 127 0.34 -0.35 5.91
CA VAL A 127 0.62 0.80 6.80
C VAL A 127 -0.61 1.30 7.54
N GLN A 128 -1.82 1.12 6.99
CA GLN A 128 -3.07 1.38 7.72
C GLN A 128 -3.23 0.39 8.88
N THR A 129 -2.96 -0.89 8.61
CA THR A 129 -3.02 -1.95 9.61
C THR A 129 -2.02 -1.71 10.73
N LEU A 130 -0.77 -1.38 10.40
CA LEU A 130 0.24 -1.01 11.40
C LEU A 130 -0.20 0.20 12.24
N LYS A 131 -0.82 1.21 11.60
CA LYS A 131 -1.34 2.39 12.31
C LYS A 131 -2.44 2.02 13.30
N LYS A 132 -3.39 1.17 12.90
CA LYS A 132 -4.44 0.64 13.78
C LYS A 132 -3.86 -0.17 14.96
N ARG A 133 -2.72 -0.81 14.76
CA ARG A 133 -1.99 -1.58 15.79
C ARG A 133 -1.08 -0.73 16.67
N GLY A 134 -1.07 0.58 16.52
CA GLY A 134 -0.36 1.50 17.40
C GLY A 134 0.96 2.04 16.87
N LEU A 135 1.24 1.91 15.56
CA LEU A 135 2.36 2.62 14.95
C LEU A 135 2.18 4.13 15.16
N ASN A 136 3.08 4.75 15.94
CA ASN A 136 2.98 6.14 16.35
C ASN A 136 3.79 7.13 15.49
N VAL A 137 4.50 6.65 14.48
CA VAL A 137 5.25 7.49 13.53
C VAL A 137 4.47 7.74 12.24
N ALA A 138 4.84 8.79 11.51
CA ALA A 138 4.27 9.07 10.19
C ALA A 138 4.46 7.88 9.25
N CYS A 139 3.43 7.53 8.50
CA CYS A 139 3.53 6.52 7.46
C CYS A 139 2.72 6.91 6.22
N CYS A 140 3.03 6.32 5.09
CA CYS A 140 2.34 6.56 3.83
C CYS A 140 2.43 5.34 2.90
N ASN A 141 1.56 5.31 1.89
CA ASN A 141 1.70 4.39 0.77
C ASN A 141 1.84 5.19 -0.54
N LEU A 142 2.76 4.78 -1.41
CA LEU A 142 3.16 5.51 -2.62
C LEU A 142 2.84 4.72 -3.87
N SER A 143 2.37 5.41 -4.91
CA SER A 143 2.37 4.85 -6.26
C SER A 143 3.80 4.53 -6.72
N CYS A 144 3.99 3.36 -7.28
CA CYS A 144 5.31 2.86 -7.69
C CYS A 144 5.37 2.37 -9.14
N GLY A 145 4.53 2.92 -10.00
CA GLY A 145 4.63 2.77 -11.46
C GLY A 145 4.08 1.46 -12.00
N TYR A 146 3.21 0.73 -11.30
CA TYR A 146 2.48 -0.38 -11.91
C TYR A 146 1.05 0.01 -12.25
N TYR A 147 0.49 -0.67 -13.25
CA TYR A 147 -0.82 -0.40 -13.81
C TYR A 147 -1.58 -1.70 -14.07
N ASN A 148 -2.90 -1.63 -14.02
CA ASN A 148 -3.79 -2.77 -14.23
C ASN A 148 -3.45 -3.96 -13.32
N PRO A 149 -3.30 -3.76 -11.98
CA PRO A 149 -2.98 -4.85 -11.06
C PRO A 149 -3.99 -5.99 -11.22
N HIS A 150 -3.53 -7.22 -11.00
CA HIS A 150 -4.34 -8.45 -11.00
C HIS A 150 -4.93 -8.81 -12.37
N LEU A 151 -4.54 -8.13 -13.45
CA LEU A 151 -4.99 -8.41 -14.81
C LEU A 151 -3.83 -8.89 -15.69
N ASP A 152 -4.16 -9.66 -16.74
CA ASP A 152 -3.16 -10.05 -17.75
C ASP A 152 -2.61 -8.86 -18.54
N THR A 153 -3.24 -7.70 -18.44
CA THR A 153 -2.77 -6.43 -19.02
C THR A 153 -1.88 -5.62 -18.08
N GLU A 154 -1.45 -6.18 -16.96
CA GLU A 154 -0.58 -5.51 -16.01
C GLU A 154 0.77 -5.13 -16.65
N TYR A 155 1.25 -3.95 -16.32
CA TYR A 155 2.55 -3.48 -16.78
C TYR A 155 3.21 -2.56 -15.74
N THR A 156 4.52 -2.39 -15.87
CA THR A 156 5.30 -1.41 -15.13
C THR A 156 5.76 -0.29 -16.06
N ASP A 157 5.58 0.98 -15.65
CA ASP A 157 6.30 2.12 -16.20
C ASP A 157 7.60 2.31 -15.43
N VAL A 158 8.73 2.07 -16.09
CA VAL A 158 10.07 2.13 -15.48
C VAL A 158 10.43 3.56 -15.07
N GLY A 159 9.94 4.57 -15.79
CA GLY A 159 10.18 5.97 -15.44
C GLY A 159 9.56 6.32 -14.10
N GLU A 160 8.31 5.92 -13.88
CA GLU A 160 7.61 6.15 -12.62
C GLU A 160 8.16 5.28 -11.48
N LEU A 161 8.54 4.04 -11.77
CA LEU A 161 9.22 3.17 -10.81
C LEU A 161 10.52 3.81 -10.29
N ILE A 162 11.36 4.31 -11.20
CA ILE A 162 12.60 5.01 -10.85
C ILE A 162 12.31 6.33 -10.13
N ASN A 163 11.27 7.06 -10.53
CA ASN A 163 10.84 8.29 -9.86
C ASN A 163 10.45 7.99 -8.39
N CYS A 164 9.70 6.93 -8.15
CA CYS A 164 9.36 6.48 -6.80
C CYS A 164 10.61 6.13 -5.99
N LEU A 165 11.54 5.34 -6.54
CA LEU A 165 12.80 5.02 -5.88
C LEU A 165 13.58 6.28 -5.49
N GLN A 166 13.69 7.26 -6.39
CA GLN A 166 14.40 8.52 -6.12
C GLN A 166 13.69 9.35 -5.06
N PHE A 167 12.37 9.41 -5.09
CA PHE A 167 11.57 10.11 -4.09
C PHE A 167 11.77 9.50 -2.69
N VAL A 168 11.65 8.18 -2.55
CA VAL A 168 11.86 7.50 -1.27
C VAL A 168 13.30 7.68 -0.78
N ARG A 169 14.27 7.57 -1.68
CA ARG A 169 15.69 7.81 -1.34
C ARG A 169 15.89 9.23 -0.78
N GLU A 170 15.35 10.24 -1.43
CA GLU A 170 15.49 11.62 -0.96
C GLU A 170 14.77 11.84 0.38
N ILE A 171 13.63 11.20 0.61
CA ILE A 171 12.97 11.22 1.93
C ILE A 171 13.93 10.62 2.98
N VAL A 172 14.48 9.43 2.73
CA VAL A 172 15.38 8.75 3.67
C VAL A 172 16.62 9.59 3.98
N GLN A 173 17.14 10.32 3.01
CA GLN A 173 18.36 11.11 3.14
C GLN A 173 18.14 12.50 3.75
N THR A 174 16.96 13.09 3.57
CA THR A 174 16.71 14.50 3.92
C THR A 174 15.78 14.70 5.12
N VAL A 175 14.92 13.71 5.37
CA VAL A 175 14.05 13.76 6.55
C VAL A 175 14.88 13.52 7.81
N GLU A 176 14.78 14.43 8.78
CA GLU A 176 15.57 14.40 10.00
C GLU A 176 15.49 13.05 10.72
N HIS A 177 16.59 12.67 11.37
CA HIS A 177 16.68 11.41 12.14
C HIS A 177 15.87 11.41 13.43
N THR A 178 15.09 12.44 13.70
CA THR A 178 14.11 12.47 14.79
C THR A 178 12.83 11.75 14.38
N PRO A 179 12.17 11.02 15.29
CA PRO A 179 10.90 10.39 14.97
C PRO A 179 9.87 11.43 14.53
N HIS A 180 9.23 11.18 13.41
CA HIS A 180 8.04 11.92 12.98
C HIS A 180 6.82 11.35 13.70
N GLU A 181 6.71 11.66 15.01
CA GLU A 181 5.57 11.22 15.80
C GLU A 181 4.28 11.76 15.19
N TYR A 182 3.37 10.87 14.94
CA TYR A 182 2.05 11.22 14.45
C TYR A 182 0.99 10.42 15.20
N THR A 183 0.34 11.08 16.11
CA THR A 183 -0.90 10.60 16.72
C THR A 183 -2.06 11.22 15.97
N ALA A 184 -2.90 10.39 15.35
CA ALA A 184 -4.11 10.91 14.70
C ALA A 184 -4.91 11.74 15.71
N PRO A 185 -5.39 12.94 15.34
CA PRO A 185 -6.20 13.74 16.22
C PRO A 185 -7.35 12.89 16.78
N SER A 186 -7.44 12.79 18.09
CA SER A 186 -8.64 12.26 18.73
C SER A 186 -9.74 13.28 18.49
N TYR A 187 -10.59 13.07 17.51
CA TYR A 187 -11.81 13.83 17.44
C TYR A 187 -12.62 13.46 18.68
N PRO A 188 -13.00 14.43 19.53
CA PRO A 188 -13.97 14.14 20.56
C PRO A 188 -15.18 13.58 19.82
N LEU A 189 -15.60 12.38 20.18
CA LEU A 189 -16.86 11.82 19.71
C LEU A 189 -17.92 12.89 19.98
N LEU A 190 -18.30 13.65 18.97
CA LEU A 190 -19.38 14.60 19.04
C LEU A 190 -20.60 13.79 19.48
N GLY A 191 -20.96 13.97 20.74
CA GLY A 191 -22.16 13.53 21.41
C GLY A 191 -22.63 12.14 21.00
N SER A 192 -22.59 11.22 21.91
CA SER A 192 -23.31 9.96 21.82
C SER A 192 -24.58 10.13 20.97
N TRP A 193 -24.49 9.73 19.70
CA TRP A 193 -25.71 9.40 18.98
C TRP A 193 -26.24 8.13 19.65
N SER A 194 -27.07 8.33 20.66
CA SER A 194 -27.84 7.30 21.36
C SER A 194 -28.88 6.65 20.43
N GLY A 195 -28.52 6.40 19.18
CA GLY A 195 -29.36 5.82 18.13
C GLY A 195 -28.80 4.53 17.54
N TYR A 196 -27.58 4.13 17.87
CA TYR A 196 -27.13 2.77 17.54
C TYR A 196 -27.61 1.82 18.63
N ARG A 197 -28.59 1.00 18.26
CA ARG A 197 -29.20 -0.03 19.10
C ARG A 197 -28.12 -0.82 19.86
N ALA A 198 -28.33 -0.94 21.15
CA ALA A 198 -27.71 -1.96 21.96
C ALA A 198 -27.76 -3.32 21.21
N HIS A 199 -26.64 -4.00 21.21
CA HIS A 199 -26.47 -5.36 20.69
C HIS A 199 -27.73 -6.19 21.00
N ASN A 200 -28.40 -6.63 19.93
CA ASN A 200 -29.53 -7.55 20.08
C ASN A 200 -28.94 -8.95 20.31
N PRO A 201 -29.16 -9.58 21.49
CA PRO A 201 -28.61 -10.89 21.76
C PRO A 201 -29.15 -12.03 20.87
N GLN A 202 -29.98 -11.69 19.87
CA GLN A 202 -30.56 -12.64 18.92
C GLN A 202 -30.00 -12.50 17.49
N GLU A 203 -29.00 -11.62 17.28
CA GLU A 203 -28.26 -11.66 16.02
C GLU A 203 -27.24 -12.79 16.11
N PRO A 204 -27.18 -13.67 15.10
CA PRO A 204 -26.20 -14.77 15.11
C PRO A 204 -24.80 -14.18 15.16
N GLU A 205 -23.94 -14.78 16.00
CA GLU A 205 -22.51 -14.48 15.94
C GLU A 205 -22.04 -14.68 14.49
N ILE A 206 -21.42 -13.65 13.93
CA ILE A 206 -20.83 -13.74 12.59
C ILE A 206 -19.63 -14.64 12.75
N ASP A 207 -19.76 -15.87 12.26
CA ASP A 207 -18.65 -16.79 12.13
C ASP A 207 -17.70 -16.26 11.07
N TRP A 208 -16.52 -15.84 11.48
CA TRP A 208 -15.50 -15.27 10.59
C TRP A 208 -14.95 -16.28 9.59
N GLU A 209 -15.26 -17.57 9.75
CA GLU A 209 -14.92 -18.65 8.81
C GLU A 209 -15.86 -18.68 7.58
N ASP A 210 -17.04 -18.03 7.65
CA ASP A 210 -18.03 -17.94 6.56
C ASP A 210 -17.90 -16.65 5.70
N TRP A 211 -16.81 -15.90 5.85
CA TRP A 211 -16.49 -14.80 4.93
C TRP A 211 -16.09 -15.36 3.57
N ASN A 212 -17.13 -15.66 2.78
CA ASN A 212 -16.93 -16.23 1.47
C ASN A 212 -16.57 -15.15 0.42
N ASP A 213 -15.93 -15.61 -0.66
CA ASP A 213 -15.44 -14.85 -1.81
C ASP A 213 -16.48 -13.90 -2.45
N ASP A 214 -17.77 -14.09 -2.21
CA ASP A 214 -18.86 -13.28 -2.82
C ASP A 214 -18.97 -11.86 -2.25
N TYR A 215 -18.58 -11.62 -0.99
CA TYR A 215 -18.60 -10.28 -0.42
C TYR A 215 -17.52 -9.38 -1.07
N TYR A 216 -16.32 -9.90 -1.24
CA TYR A 216 -15.23 -9.19 -1.92
C TYR A 216 -15.52 -9.00 -3.41
N ALA A 217 -16.08 -9.99 -4.10
CA ALA A 217 -16.45 -9.88 -5.50
C ALA A 217 -17.54 -8.81 -5.73
N ASN A 218 -18.53 -8.70 -4.84
CA ASN A 218 -19.57 -7.68 -4.90
C ASN A 218 -19.01 -6.29 -4.55
N TRP A 219 -18.14 -6.18 -3.55
CA TRP A 219 -17.51 -4.93 -3.15
C TRP A 219 -16.59 -4.40 -4.26
N TYR A 220 -15.73 -5.27 -4.82
CA TYR A 220 -14.84 -4.97 -5.93
C TYR A 220 -15.61 -4.53 -7.18
N SER A 221 -16.71 -5.21 -7.52
CA SER A 221 -17.54 -4.88 -8.67
C SER A 221 -18.28 -3.54 -8.52
N HIS A 222 -18.58 -3.11 -7.29
CA HIS A 222 -19.30 -1.87 -7.03
C HIS A 222 -18.39 -0.63 -7.12
N TYR A 223 -17.13 -0.75 -6.72
CA TYR A 223 -16.17 0.36 -6.72
C TYR A 223 -15.34 0.49 -8.01
N TYR A 224 -15.06 -0.60 -8.70
CA TYR A 224 -14.18 -0.59 -9.88
C TYR A 224 -14.91 -0.61 -11.23
N LYS A 225 -16.23 -0.77 -11.28
CA LYS A 225 -17.02 -0.65 -12.53
C LYS A 225 -17.41 0.77 -12.93
N ARG A 226 -16.94 1.79 -12.22
CA ARG A 226 -17.30 3.21 -12.50
C ARG A 226 -16.17 4.07 -13.03
N TYR A 227 -15.06 3.48 -13.45
CA TYR A 227 -13.99 4.22 -14.12
C TYR A 227 -13.49 3.45 -15.32
#